data_07ede41abe0ec6b07ad62129bdf1691d
#
_entry.id   07ede41abe0ec6b07ad62129bdf1691d
#
_cell.length_a   1.000
_cell.length_b   1.000
_cell.length_c   1.000
_cell.angle_alpha   90.00
_cell.angle_beta   90.00
_cell.angle_gamma   90.00
#
_symmetry.space_group_name_H-M   'P 1'
#
loop_
_entity.id
_entity.type
_entity.pdbx_description
1 polymer ?
#
loop_
_entity_poly.entity_id
_entity_poly.type
_entity_poly.pdbx_seq_one_letter_code
_entity_poly.pdbx_strand_id
1 'polypeptide(L)'
;VFEDANLESQYRPENDNNRYNGPTRLREALYRSINLVSIRVLLEVGAGKVLDHVGNFGFDTRSFPRNTQLAIGGGTMTVAPLDMSRAYAVLANGGHLVEPNIIDRIVDQQGETVYLPARVEVCTDCDSDQDSASQTQPTAAGFSEPSTLEEFAAEIPEAVDQREIIPATRVIDERNAFI
;
A
#
# COMPACT_ATOMS: atom_id res chain seq x y z
N VAL A 1 0.28 14.85 -31.74
CA VAL A 1 -0.06 16.00 -30.90
C VAL A 1 -1.30 15.59 -30.11
N PHE A 2 -1.23 15.62 -28.78
CA PHE A 2 -2.39 15.40 -27.93
C PHE A 2 -3.00 16.77 -27.63
N GLU A 3 -4.27 16.94 -27.91
CA GLU A 3 -5.06 18.06 -27.42
C GLU A 3 -5.90 17.57 -26.25
N ASP A 4 -5.68 18.15 -25.08
CA ASP A 4 -6.47 17.86 -23.90
C ASP A 4 -7.38 19.06 -23.60
N ALA A 5 -8.68 18.87 -23.81
CA ALA A 5 -9.68 19.89 -23.59
C ALA A 5 -9.79 20.37 -22.12
N ASN A 6 -9.17 19.64 -21.19
CA ASN A 6 -9.16 19.97 -19.76
C ASN A 6 -7.92 20.81 -19.35
N LEU A 7 -7.09 21.20 -20.31
CA LEU A 7 -5.93 22.05 -20.07
C LEU A 7 -6.14 23.43 -20.69
N GLU A 8 -5.85 24.48 -19.93
CA GLU A 8 -6.01 25.88 -20.35
C GLU A 8 -5.03 26.32 -21.46
N SER A 9 -3.99 25.52 -21.72
CA SER A 9 -2.99 25.78 -22.74
C SER A 9 -2.71 24.52 -23.57
N GLN A 10 -2.25 24.70 -24.81
CA GLN A 10 -1.80 23.58 -25.65
C GLN A 10 -0.65 22.83 -24.96
N TYR A 11 -0.98 21.74 -24.31
CA TYR A 11 0.00 20.85 -23.69
C TYR A 11 0.55 19.90 -24.73
N ARG A 12 1.85 19.95 -24.97
CA ARG A 12 2.57 19.08 -25.89
C ARG A 12 3.60 18.25 -25.14
N PRO A 13 3.17 17.15 -24.52
CA PRO A 13 4.11 16.27 -23.83
C PRO A 13 5.07 15.64 -24.83
N GLU A 14 6.32 15.50 -24.40
CA GLU A 14 7.39 14.84 -25.14
C GLU A 14 8.02 13.74 -24.28
N ASN A 15 8.71 12.80 -24.92
CA ASN A 15 9.57 11.88 -24.20
C ASN A 15 10.84 12.62 -23.77
N ASP A 16 11.45 12.20 -22.67
CA ASP A 16 12.66 12.82 -22.10
C ASP A 16 13.80 12.97 -23.15
N ASN A 17 13.94 12.00 -24.02
CA ASN A 17 14.95 11.99 -25.08
C ASN A 17 14.50 12.67 -26.40
N ASN A 18 13.33 13.31 -26.45
CA ASN A 18 12.71 13.93 -27.63
C ASN A 18 12.59 12.99 -28.84
N ARG A 19 12.56 11.66 -28.62
CA ARG A 19 12.46 10.65 -29.67
C ARG A 19 11.13 9.90 -29.64
N TYR A 20 10.70 9.48 -30.81
CA TYR A 20 9.54 8.61 -31.00
C TYR A 20 10.04 7.20 -31.33
N ASN A 21 9.71 6.23 -30.47
CA ASN A 21 10.24 4.86 -30.57
C ASN A 21 9.39 3.94 -31.47
N GLY A 22 8.32 4.46 -32.12
CA GLY A 22 7.39 3.63 -32.88
C GLY A 22 6.57 2.69 -31.97
N PRO A 23 6.04 1.57 -32.51
CA PRO A 23 5.32 0.56 -31.73
C PRO A 23 6.19 0.01 -30.61
N THR A 24 5.77 0.17 -29.35
CA THR A 24 6.53 -0.22 -28.16
C THR A 24 5.64 -1.09 -27.26
N ARG A 25 6.19 -2.17 -26.70
CA ARG A 25 5.47 -3.02 -25.75
C ARG A 25 5.21 -2.23 -24.46
N LEU A 26 4.02 -2.41 -23.85
CA LEU A 26 3.65 -1.70 -22.62
C LEU A 26 4.65 -1.90 -21.48
N ARG A 27 5.15 -3.13 -21.30
CA ARG A 27 6.18 -3.43 -20.29
C ARG A 27 7.48 -2.64 -20.54
N GLU A 28 7.89 -2.54 -21.80
CA GLU A 28 9.08 -1.76 -22.18
C GLU A 28 8.85 -0.27 -21.93
N ALA A 29 7.67 0.24 -22.28
CA ALA A 29 7.30 1.63 -22.04
C ALA A 29 7.32 1.97 -20.54
N LEU A 30 6.87 1.05 -19.69
CA LEU A 30 6.85 1.22 -18.24
C LEU A 30 8.27 1.32 -17.67
N TYR A 31 9.15 0.33 -17.90
CA TYR A 31 10.49 0.36 -17.31
C TYR A 31 11.40 1.43 -17.89
N ARG A 32 11.13 1.89 -19.13
CA ARG A 32 11.83 3.02 -19.74
C ARG A 32 11.19 4.37 -19.43
N SER A 33 10.09 4.40 -18.70
CA SER A 33 9.35 5.63 -18.37
C SER A 33 9.00 6.47 -19.61
N ILE A 34 8.40 5.84 -20.64
CA ILE A 34 8.05 6.51 -21.89
C ILE A 34 6.75 7.28 -21.71
N ASN A 35 6.84 8.58 -21.51
CA ASN A 35 5.72 9.48 -21.20
C ASN A 35 4.56 9.37 -22.20
N LEU A 36 4.85 9.40 -23.49
CA LEU A 36 3.82 9.40 -24.54
C LEU A 36 3.00 8.12 -24.57
N VAL A 37 3.59 6.97 -24.20
CA VAL A 37 2.85 5.70 -24.09
C VAL A 37 1.94 5.72 -22.88
N SER A 38 2.44 6.18 -21.72
CA SER A 38 1.63 6.31 -20.50
C SER A 38 0.41 7.22 -20.73
N ILE A 39 0.60 8.35 -21.41
CA ILE A 39 -0.50 9.28 -21.75
C ILE A 39 -1.53 8.60 -22.68
N ARG A 40 -1.08 7.85 -23.68
CA ARG A 40 -2.01 7.11 -24.56
C ARG A 40 -2.83 6.08 -23.80
N VAL A 41 -2.20 5.33 -22.92
CA VAL A 41 -2.91 4.35 -22.08
C VAL A 41 -3.97 5.05 -21.21
N LEU A 42 -3.60 6.19 -20.59
CA LEU A 42 -4.57 6.96 -19.81
C LEU A 42 -5.77 7.44 -20.65
N LEU A 43 -5.53 7.91 -21.86
CA LEU A 43 -6.60 8.37 -22.76
C LEU A 43 -7.55 7.23 -23.18
N GLU A 44 -7.01 6.03 -23.41
CA GLU A 44 -7.82 4.85 -23.76
C GLU A 44 -8.63 4.33 -22.56
N VAL A 45 -8.04 4.31 -21.38
CA VAL A 45 -8.71 3.84 -20.14
C VAL A 45 -9.70 4.88 -19.63
N GLY A 46 -9.35 6.15 -19.71
CA GLY A 46 -10.07 7.29 -19.17
C GLY A 46 -9.63 7.65 -17.75
N ALA A 47 -9.37 8.95 -17.51
CA ALA A 47 -8.88 9.47 -16.24
C ALA A 47 -9.79 9.13 -15.03
N GLY A 48 -11.11 9.12 -15.24
CA GLY A 48 -12.06 8.76 -14.16
C GLY A 48 -11.82 7.35 -13.64
N LYS A 49 -11.78 6.35 -14.53
CA LYS A 49 -11.55 4.95 -14.15
C LYS A 49 -10.19 4.73 -13.49
N VAL A 50 -9.17 5.45 -13.97
CA VAL A 50 -7.83 5.39 -13.36
C VAL A 50 -7.87 5.94 -11.94
N LEU A 51 -8.53 7.08 -11.71
CA LEU A 51 -8.66 7.68 -10.37
C LEU A 51 -9.45 6.80 -9.42
N ASP A 52 -10.56 6.20 -9.88
CA ASP A 52 -11.34 5.25 -9.08
C ASP A 52 -10.49 4.05 -8.67
N HIS A 53 -9.71 3.51 -9.61
CA HIS A 53 -8.82 2.37 -9.32
C HIS A 53 -7.67 2.74 -8.38
N VAL A 54 -7.03 3.88 -8.58
CA VAL A 54 -5.93 4.39 -7.74
C VAL A 54 -6.42 4.70 -6.31
N GLY A 55 -7.68 5.12 -6.17
CA GLY A 55 -8.31 5.29 -4.85
C GLY A 55 -8.29 4.02 -4.00
N ASN A 56 -8.40 2.85 -4.62
CA ASN A 56 -8.34 1.56 -3.90
C ASN A 56 -6.96 1.30 -3.25
N PHE A 57 -5.90 1.96 -3.71
CA PHE A 57 -4.56 1.91 -3.11
C PHE A 57 -4.38 2.85 -1.92
N GLY A 58 -5.48 3.50 -1.49
CA GLY A 58 -5.51 4.39 -0.33
C GLY A 58 -5.14 5.84 -0.61
N PHE A 59 -5.05 6.25 -1.88
CA PHE A 59 -4.82 7.66 -2.22
C PHE A 59 -6.10 8.50 -2.12
N ASP A 60 -5.97 9.74 -1.64
CA ASP A 60 -7.02 10.76 -1.79
C ASP A 60 -6.96 11.35 -3.20
N THR A 61 -7.77 10.80 -4.09
CA THR A 61 -7.79 11.18 -5.50
C THR A 61 -8.57 12.45 -5.81
N ARG A 62 -9.18 13.10 -4.79
CA ARG A 62 -10.00 14.33 -4.98
C ARG A 62 -9.17 15.51 -5.51
N SER A 63 -7.91 15.59 -5.10
CA SER A 63 -6.97 16.64 -5.51
C SER A 63 -6.19 16.31 -6.78
N PHE A 64 -6.33 15.09 -7.32
CA PHE A 64 -5.56 14.67 -8.48
C PHE A 64 -6.10 15.25 -9.79
N PRO A 65 -5.22 15.58 -10.75
CA PRO A 65 -5.64 16.14 -12.02
C PRO A 65 -6.45 15.11 -12.83
N ARG A 66 -7.51 15.58 -13.51
CA ARG A 66 -8.35 14.75 -14.39
C ARG A 66 -7.99 14.91 -15.86
N ASN A 67 -6.71 15.06 -16.13
CA ASN A 67 -6.16 15.32 -17.46
C ASN A 67 -4.94 14.42 -17.71
N THR A 68 -4.30 14.61 -18.85
CA THR A 68 -3.14 13.81 -19.31
C THR A 68 -1.91 13.90 -18.40
N GLN A 69 -1.80 14.92 -17.56
CA GLN A 69 -0.70 15.05 -16.59
C GLN A 69 -0.74 13.95 -15.51
N LEU A 70 -1.92 13.39 -15.23
CA LEU A 70 -2.07 12.25 -14.31
C LEU A 70 -1.18 11.06 -14.71
N ALA A 71 -1.02 10.81 -16.02
CA ALA A 71 -0.26 9.66 -16.51
C ALA A 71 1.23 9.71 -16.20
N ILE A 72 1.76 10.89 -15.93
CA ILE A 72 3.20 11.14 -15.73
C ILE A 72 3.52 11.75 -14.36
N GLY A 73 2.54 11.76 -13.44
CA GLY A 73 2.70 12.31 -12.11
C GLY A 73 2.88 13.83 -12.08
N GLY A 74 2.36 14.53 -13.08
CA GLY A 74 2.46 15.99 -13.23
C GLY A 74 1.25 16.76 -12.69
N GLY A 75 1.29 18.07 -12.91
CA GLY A 75 0.21 18.98 -12.54
C GLY A 75 0.12 19.20 -11.04
N THR A 76 -1.10 19.10 -10.50
CA THR A 76 -1.39 19.30 -9.07
C THR A 76 -1.26 18.02 -8.24
N MET A 77 -0.76 16.92 -8.83
CA MET A 77 -0.62 15.66 -8.13
C MET A 77 0.47 15.76 -7.05
N THR A 78 0.05 15.65 -5.81
CA THR A 78 0.93 15.66 -4.63
C THR A 78 0.58 14.49 -3.73
N VAL A 79 1.56 13.68 -3.36
CA VAL A 79 1.39 12.52 -2.48
C VAL A 79 2.48 12.50 -1.42
N ALA A 80 2.15 12.03 -0.21
CA ALA A 80 3.15 11.82 0.81
C ALA A 80 3.97 10.54 0.52
N PRO A 81 5.25 10.49 0.91
CA PRO A 81 6.07 9.29 0.76
C PRO A 81 5.45 8.05 1.42
N LEU A 82 4.74 8.24 2.54
CA LEU A 82 4.05 7.16 3.25
C LEU A 82 2.90 6.57 2.42
N ASP A 83 2.11 7.43 1.76
CA ASP A 83 1.02 6.99 0.87
C ASP A 83 1.57 6.21 -0.33
N MET A 84 2.70 6.67 -0.88
CA MET A 84 3.38 5.96 -1.96
C MET A 84 3.88 4.58 -1.50
N SER A 85 4.50 4.50 -0.31
CA SER A 85 4.98 3.24 0.26
C SER A 85 3.82 2.28 0.51
N ARG A 86 2.68 2.77 1.03
CA ARG A 86 1.45 1.99 1.23
C ARG A 86 0.93 1.42 -0.09
N ALA A 87 0.88 2.23 -1.13
CA ALA A 87 0.42 1.79 -2.45
C ALA A 87 1.34 0.73 -3.08
N TYR A 88 2.66 0.89 -2.96
CA TYR A 88 3.60 -0.14 -3.41
C TYR A 88 3.52 -1.42 -2.58
N ALA A 89 3.21 -1.34 -1.28
CA ALA A 89 2.98 -2.50 -0.44
C ALA A 89 1.82 -3.36 -0.95
N VAL A 90 0.77 -2.78 -1.54
CA VAL A 90 -0.33 -3.53 -2.18
C VAL A 90 0.19 -4.47 -3.26
N LEU A 91 1.12 -4.00 -4.10
CA LEU A 91 1.73 -4.83 -5.15
C LEU A 91 2.64 -5.93 -4.57
N ALA A 92 3.34 -5.63 -3.47
CA ALA A 92 4.31 -6.54 -2.85
C ALA A 92 3.67 -7.67 -2.03
N ASN A 93 2.44 -7.46 -1.53
CA ASN A 93 1.77 -8.39 -0.60
C ASN A 93 0.57 -9.13 -1.21
N GLY A 94 0.55 -9.29 -2.54
CA GLY A 94 -0.51 -10.04 -3.23
C GLY A 94 -1.81 -9.29 -3.40
N GLY A 95 -1.80 -7.96 -3.33
CA GLY A 95 -2.96 -7.12 -3.65
C GLY A 95 -3.77 -6.63 -2.46
N HIS A 96 -3.24 -6.69 -1.25
CA HIS A 96 -3.94 -6.26 -0.04
C HIS A 96 -3.49 -4.87 0.42
N LEU A 97 -4.47 -4.03 0.76
CA LEU A 97 -4.20 -2.72 1.36
C LEU A 97 -3.92 -2.88 2.85
N VAL A 98 -2.76 -2.38 3.28
CA VAL A 98 -2.37 -2.34 4.69
C VAL A 98 -2.20 -0.90 5.15
N GLU A 99 -2.58 -0.60 6.39
CA GLU A 99 -2.38 0.72 6.98
C GLU A 99 -1.05 0.76 7.73
N PRO A 100 -0.15 1.69 7.38
CA PRO A 100 1.13 1.80 8.06
C PRO A 100 0.96 2.42 9.45
N ASN A 101 1.53 1.79 10.47
CA ASN A 101 1.60 2.29 11.83
C ASN A 101 3.01 2.80 12.13
N ILE A 102 3.12 4.05 12.60
CA ILE A 102 4.39 4.65 13.02
C ILE A 102 4.62 4.38 14.52
N ILE A 103 3.54 4.32 15.30
CA ILE A 103 3.58 4.07 16.74
C ILE A 103 3.27 2.60 16.96
N ASP A 104 4.23 1.84 17.49
CA ASP A 104 4.02 0.44 17.83
C ASP A 104 3.16 0.29 19.10
N ARG A 105 3.50 1.03 20.15
CA ARG A 105 2.74 1.07 21.42
C ARG A 105 3.14 2.31 22.23
N ILE A 106 2.28 2.71 23.15
CA ILE A 106 2.58 3.73 24.16
C ILE A 106 2.38 3.08 25.53
N VAL A 107 3.39 3.23 26.39
CA VAL A 107 3.35 2.76 27.78
C VAL A 107 3.43 3.95 28.73
N ASP A 108 2.80 3.83 29.89
CA ASP A 108 2.89 4.83 30.95
C ASP A 108 4.18 4.66 31.79
N GLN A 109 4.32 5.49 32.84
CA GLN A 109 5.48 5.43 33.74
C GLN A 109 5.53 4.15 34.60
N GLN A 110 4.42 3.43 34.73
CA GLN A 110 4.29 2.19 35.45
C GLN A 110 4.57 0.97 34.56
N GLY A 111 4.77 1.20 33.23
CA GLY A 111 5.01 0.15 32.25
C GLY A 111 3.72 -0.44 31.66
N GLU A 112 2.55 0.10 32.03
CA GLU A 112 1.27 -0.35 31.49
C GLU A 112 1.04 0.20 30.08
N THR A 113 0.53 -0.64 29.18
CA THR A 113 0.23 -0.22 27.81
C THR A 113 -1.05 0.63 27.78
N VAL A 114 -0.92 1.92 27.46
CA VAL A 114 -2.04 2.86 27.35
C VAL A 114 -2.58 3.01 25.93
N TYR A 115 -1.79 2.60 24.95
CA TYR A 115 -2.20 2.60 23.54
C TYR A 115 -1.53 1.46 22.79
N LEU A 116 -2.33 0.71 22.06
CA LEU A 116 -1.90 -0.39 21.22
C LEU A 116 -2.74 -0.34 19.91
N PRO A 117 -2.15 0.04 18.76
CA PRO A 117 -2.88 0.09 17.51
C PRO A 117 -3.26 -1.31 17.04
N ALA A 118 -4.42 -1.45 16.42
CA ALA A 118 -4.79 -2.68 15.72
C ALA A 118 -3.75 -3.00 14.63
N ARG A 119 -3.49 -4.28 14.43
CA ARG A 119 -2.57 -4.78 13.41
C ARG A 119 -3.37 -5.26 12.21
N VAL A 120 -3.10 -4.68 11.04
CA VAL A 120 -3.67 -5.14 9.77
C VAL A 120 -2.75 -6.21 9.19
N GLU A 121 -3.26 -7.43 9.03
CA GLU A 121 -2.50 -8.56 8.49
C GLU A 121 -3.11 -9.10 7.20
N VAL A 122 -2.23 -9.52 6.30
CA VAL A 122 -2.64 -10.26 5.10
C VAL A 122 -2.91 -11.70 5.50
N CYS A 123 -4.17 -12.09 5.44
CA CYS A 123 -4.55 -13.46 5.69
C CYS A 123 -4.48 -14.26 4.38
N THR A 124 -3.61 -15.26 4.32
CA THR A 124 -3.46 -16.15 3.17
C THR A 124 -4.50 -17.29 3.14
N ASP A 125 -5.06 -17.64 4.30
CA ASP A 125 -5.98 -18.78 4.46
C ASP A 125 -7.40 -18.38 4.86
N CYS A 126 -7.72 -17.07 4.93
CA CYS A 126 -9.04 -16.59 5.35
C CYS A 126 -10.15 -16.81 4.31
N ASP A 127 -9.83 -17.18 3.07
CA ASP A 127 -10.82 -17.44 2.03
C ASP A 127 -11.46 -18.85 2.15
N SER A 128 -10.99 -19.68 3.08
CA SER A 128 -11.43 -21.08 3.16
C SER A 128 -12.44 -21.39 4.26
N ASP A 129 -12.66 -20.54 5.28
CA ASP A 129 -13.69 -20.85 6.30
C ASP A 129 -14.17 -19.60 7.06
N GLN A 130 -15.35 -19.13 6.72
CA GLN A 130 -16.22 -18.44 7.68
C GLN A 130 -16.74 -19.53 8.66
N ASP A 131 -16.00 -19.87 9.67
CA ASP A 131 -16.48 -20.46 10.93
C ASP A 131 -15.30 -21.08 11.69
N SER A 132 -14.65 -20.34 12.56
CA SER A 132 -14.09 -20.88 13.81
C SER A 132 -13.34 -19.79 14.58
N ALA A 133 -14.07 -19.01 15.35
CA ALA A 133 -13.50 -18.30 16.49
C ALA A 133 -13.08 -19.33 17.53
N SER A 134 -11.82 -19.76 17.51
CA SER A 134 -11.26 -20.60 18.59
C SER A 134 -10.57 -19.72 19.61
N GLN A 135 -11.27 -19.49 20.72
CA GLN A 135 -10.71 -18.92 21.95
C GLN A 135 -9.69 -19.90 22.55
N THR A 136 -8.42 -19.58 22.48
CA THR A 136 -7.41 -20.25 23.28
C THR A 136 -7.15 -19.40 24.53
N GLN A 137 -7.67 -19.84 25.68
CA GLN A 137 -7.36 -19.24 26.98
C GLN A 137 -5.91 -19.58 27.38
N PRO A 138 -5.13 -18.63 27.89
CA PRO A 138 -3.80 -18.92 28.44
C PRO A 138 -3.90 -19.61 29.81
N THR A 139 -3.26 -20.75 29.92
CA THR A 139 -3.06 -21.44 31.20
C THR A 139 -1.91 -20.78 31.98
N ALA A 140 -2.17 -20.37 33.21
CA ALA A 140 -1.18 -19.80 34.11
C ALA A 140 -0.13 -20.88 34.53
N ALA A 141 1.13 -20.67 34.12
CA ALA A 141 2.28 -21.42 34.59
C ALA A 141 3.09 -20.59 35.61
N GLY A 142 3.51 -21.24 36.70
CA GLY A 142 4.11 -20.59 37.87
C GLY A 142 5.49 -19.97 37.63
N PHE A 143 5.72 -18.85 38.29
CA PHE A 143 6.96 -18.07 38.30
C PHE A 143 8.04 -18.78 39.13
N SER A 144 9.24 -18.96 38.55
CA SER A 144 10.49 -19.23 39.29
C SER A 144 11.48 -18.09 38.93
N GLU A 145 12.19 -17.57 39.97
CA GLU A 145 13.15 -16.45 39.75
C GLU A 145 14.40 -16.91 39.03
N PRO A 146 14.86 -16.19 37.98
CA PRO A 146 16.04 -16.52 37.19
C PRO A 146 17.34 -16.19 37.95
N SER A 147 18.35 -17.06 37.83
CA SER A 147 19.60 -16.98 38.61
C SER A 147 20.77 -16.31 37.86
N THR A 148 20.64 -16.03 36.55
CA THR A 148 21.69 -15.40 35.75
C THR A 148 21.12 -14.41 34.71
N LEU A 149 21.97 -13.45 34.24
CA LEU A 149 21.58 -12.47 33.22
C LEU A 149 21.22 -13.10 31.86
N GLU A 150 21.76 -14.28 31.57
CA GLU A 150 21.42 -15.02 30.33
C GLU A 150 20.05 -15.69 30.44
N GLU A 151 19.71 -16.18 31.65
CA GLU A 151 18.41 -16.75 31.99
C GLU A 151 17.32 -15.66 32.02
N PHE A 152 17.68 -14.45 32.49
CA PHE A 152 16.79 -13.27 32.44
C PHE A 152 16.45 -12.81 31.00
N ALA A 153 17.39 -12.94 30.07
CA ALA A 153 17.18 -12.61 28.67
C ALA A 153 16.33 -13.67 27.92
N ALA A 154 16.37 -14.92 28.41
CA ALA A 154 15.57 -16.02 27.85
C ALA A 154 14.12 -16.06 28.38
N GLU A 155 13.86 -15.43 29.55
CA GLU A 155 12.54 -15.33 30.19
C GLU A 155 11.80 -14.02 29.86
N ILE A 156 12.23 -13.21 28.89
CA ILE A 156 11.32 -12.19 28.38
C ILE A 156 10.19 -12.96 27.70
N PRO A 157 9.00 -13.08 28.34
CA PRO A 157 7.89 -13.74 27.68
C PRO A 157 7.70 -12.96 26.36
N GLU A 158 7.66 -13.66 25.23
CA GLU A 158 7.04 -13.08 24.03
C GLU A 158 5.70 -12.56 24.52
N ALA A 159 5.64 -11.24 24.76
CA ALA A 159 4.42 -10.59 25.19
C ALA A 159 3.42 -10.98 24.12
N VAL A 160 2.47 -11.83 24.48
CA VAL A 160 1.38 -12.25 23.60
C VAL A 160 0.84 -10.95 23.05
N ASP A 161 1.03 -10.74 21.75
CA ASP A 161 0.60 -9.52 21.09
C ASP A 161 -0.93 -9.46 21.21
N GLN A 162 -1.41 -8.67 22.18
CA GLN A 162 -2.84 -8.50 22.46
C GLN A 162 -3.51 -7.56 21.47
N ARG A 163 -2.81 -7.20 20.36
CA ARG A 163 -3.38 -6.36 19.33
C ARG A 163 -4.56 -7.05 18.67
N GLU A 164 -5.60 -6.26 18.42
CA GLU A 164 -6.68 -6.67 17.53
C GLU A 164 -6.10 -6.87 16.12
N ILE A 165 -6.29 -8.06 15.56
CA ILE A 165 -5.88 -8.37 14.19
C ILE A 165 -7.06 -8.09 13.27
N ILE A 166 -6.87 -7.16 12.33
CA ILE A 166 -7.85 -6.83 11.30
C ILE A 166 -7.36 -7.42 9.98
N PRO A 167 -8.17 -8.24 9.28
CA PRO A 167 -7.78 -8.77 7.99
C PRO A 167 -7.63 -7.64 6.96
N ALA A 168 -6.52 -7.64 6.22
CA ALA A 168 -6.25 -6.68 5.17
C ALA A 168 -7.23 -6.87 4.00
N THR A 169 -7.83 -5.78 3.53
CA THR A 169 -8.74 -5.82 2.38
C THR A 169 -7.98 -6.02 1.08
N ARG A 170 -8.37 -7.02 0.28
CA ARG A 170 -7.84 -7.20 -1.07
C ARG A 170 -8.41 -6.12 -1.99
N VAL A 171 -7.56 -5.36 -2.66
CA VAL A 171 -7.93 -4.23 -3.54
C VAL A 171 -7.58 -4.45 -5.01
N ILE A 172 -6.67 -5.38 -5.30
CA ILE A 172 -6.40 -5.88 -6.66
C ILE A 172 -6.32 -7.41 -6.66
N ASP A 173 -6.64 -8.00 -7.81
CA ASP A 173 -6.50 -9.44 -8.01
C ASP A 173 -5.03 -9.87 -7.86
N GLU A 174 -4.80 -11.02 -7.21
CA GLU A 174 -3.47 -11.57 -6.97
C GLU A 174 -2.64 -11.68 -8.26
N ARG A 175 -3.28 -12.09 -9.37
CA ARG A 175 -2.60 -12.20 -10.67
C ARG A 175 -2.08 -10.87 -11.20
N ASN A 176 -2.71 -9.75 -10.79
CA ASN A 176 -2.30 -8.40 -11.18
C ASN A 176 -1.25 -7.80 -10.22
N ALA A 177 -1.05 -8.39 -9.05
CA ALA A 177 -0.01 -7.98 -8.11
C ALA A 177 1.39 -8.49 -8.52
N PHE A 178 1.45 -9.58 -9.30
CA PHE A 178 2.70 -10.13 -9.84
C PHE A 178 2.99 -9.52 -11.22
N ILE A 179 3.76 -8.46 -11.25
CA ILE A 179 4.23 -7.81 -12.49
C ILE A 179 5.69 -8.18 -12.78
#